data_d0d77551cb0f27debedbbd109e5bf170
#
_entry.id   d0d77551cb0f27debedbbd109e5bf170
#
_cell.length_a   1.000
_cell.length_b   1.000
_cell.length_c   1.000
_cell.angle_alpha   90.00
_cell.angle_beta   90.00
_cell.angle_gamma   90.00
#
_symmetry.space_group_name_H-M   'P 1'
#
loop_
_entity.id
_entity.type
_entity.pdbx_description
1 polymer ?
#
loop_
_entity_poly.entity_id
_entity_poly.type
_entity_poly.pdbx_seq_one_letter_code
_entity_poly.pdbx_strand_id
1 'polypeptide(L)'
;MTKYIFVTGGVVSGIGKGIVASSLGRLLKNRGLKVTIQKFDPYINIDPGTMSPYQHGEVYVTDDGAETDLDLGHYERFMDVNLNKYSNVTTGKIYSEVLRKERKGEYLGATVQVIPHITDALKEKIKRAAATTDSDVIITEVGGTVGDIESLPFLEALRQMKSDVGADNVFYIHTTLLPYLKASAEMKTKPTQHSVKELRGLGIQPNMIVIRTETPAEQGIKNKIAQFTDVAPEAVIESLDVEHLYQIPLNLQAQNMDQIVLDHLKLDLPKADMTEWTEMVHHVMNLKKSTKITLVGKYVELPDAYISVVEALKHAGYPADTDIDLKWVQSNDVTPENAAELLGDADGIIVPGGFGPRGTEGKIAAIQYARENDVPMLGVCLGMQLTCVEFGRNVLGLDGANSTELNPETKFPIIDLMRDQIDVEDMGGTLRLGLYPAKLKAHSVTAAAYDNQEVIQRRHRHRYEFNNAYREQFEKAGLVFSGVSPDKRLVEIVEVPENRFFVACQYHPELSSRPNRSEGLYTAFVKASVENAEAK
;
A
#
# COMPACT_ATOMS: atom_id res chain seq x y z
N MET A 1 -7.54 29.10 1.25
CA MET A 1 -7.31 28.72 -0.17
C MET A 1 -6.34 27.56 -0.17
N THR A 2 -6.68 26.46 -0.81
CA THR A 2 -5.84 25.25 -0.88
C THR A 2 -4.49 25.55 -1.56
N LYS A 3 -3.42 25.00 -1.03
CA LYS A 3 -2.07 25.07 -1.57
C LYS A 3 -1.75 23.77 -2.31
N TYR A 4 -0.93 23.85 -3.35
CA TYR A 4 -0.65 22.75 -4.27
C TYR A 4 0.86 22.48 -4.32
N ILE A 5 1.27 21.28 -3.98
CA ILE A 5 2.65 20.84 -4.06
C ILE A 5 2.74 19.73 -5.09
N PHE A 6 3.61 19.87 -6.07
CA PHE A 6 3.80 18.91 -7.14
C PHE A 6 5.17 18.25 -7.03
N VAL A 7 5.20 16.93 -6.97
CA VAL A 7 6.42 16.13 -6.87
C VAL A 7 6.63 15.38 -8.18
N THR A 8 7.71 15.71 -8.87
CA THR A 8 8.14 15.06 -10.11
C THR A 8 9.46 14.34 -9.88
N GLY A 9 9.83 13.43 -10.77
CA GLY A 9 11.11 12.74 -10.68
C GLY A 9 11.80 12.61 -12.01
N GLY A 10 13.10 12.43 -11.96
CA GLY A 10 13.90 12.25 -13.14
C GLY A 10 15.07 11.29 -12.91
N VAL A 11 15.81 11.01 -13.98
CA VAL A 11 16.96 10.11 -14.06
C VAL A 11 16.56 8.63 -14.09
N VAL A 12 15.86 8.11 -13.05
CA VAL A 12 15.43 6.70 -12.97
C VAL A 12 14.08 6.60 -12.26
N SER A 13 13.34 5.52 -12.53
CA SER A 13 12.16 5.12 -11.76
C SER A 13 12.57 4.60 -10.37
N GLY A 14 11.63 4.51 -9.42
CA GLY A 14 11.93 4.00 -8.07
C GLY A 14 12.83 4.92 -7.22
N ILE A 15 12.95 6.21 -7.58
CA ILE A 15 13.84 7.17 -6.94
C ILE A 15 13.36 7.64 -5.54
N GLY A 16 12.20 7.15 -5.09
CA GLY A 16 11.64 7.48 -3.77
C GLY A 16 10.78 8.74 -3.73
N LYS A 17 10.19 9.18 -4.87
CA LYS A 17 9.25 10.31 -4.93
C LYS A 17 8.14 10.21 -3.89
N GLY A 18 7.50 9.02 -3.80
CA GLY A 18 6.39 8.76 -2.87
C GLY A 18 6.79 8.90 -1.41
N ILE A 19 7.98 8.42 -1.07
CA ILE A 19 8.52 8.55 0.29
C ILE A 19 8.83 10.01 0.64
N VAL A 20 9.41 10.76 -0.30
CA VAL A 20 9.65 12.21 -0.11
C VAL A 20 8.32 12.97 0.03
N ALA A 21 7.36 12.69 -0.84
CA ALA A 21 6.04 13.33 -0.84
C ALA A 21 5.27 13.06 0.46
N SER A 22 5.20 11.79 0.88
CA SER A 22 4.50 11.39 2.11
C SER A 22 5.23 11.85 3.38
N SER A 23 6.56 11.90 3.36
CA SER A 23 7.35 12.47 4.46
C SER A 23 7.08 13.97 4.63
N LEU A 24 7.06 14.72 3.54
CA LEU A 24 6.65 16.13 3.58
C LEU A 24 5.21 16.26 4.07
N GLY A 25 4.30 15.39 3.60
CA GLY A 25 2.92 15.36 4.05
C GLY A 25 2.80 15.15 5.56
N ARG A 26 3.60 14.25 6.15
CA ARG A 26 3.71 14.05 7.61
C ARG A 26 4.16 15.32 8.31
N LEU A 27 5.22 15.96 7.83
CA LEU A 27 5.76 17.19 8.44
C LEU A 27 4.72 18.32 8.42
N LEU A 28 4.03 18.54 7.30
CA LEU A 28 2.99 19.55 7.17
C LEU A 28 1.77 19.26 8.05
N LYS A 29 1.36 17.98 8.13
CA LYS A 29 0.29 17.54 9.04
C LYS A 29 0.67 17.84 10.51
N ASN A 30 1.90 17.56 10.90
CA ASN A 30 2.40 17.81 12.26
C ASN A 30 2.62 19.31 12.57
N ARG A 31 2.50 20.19 11.56
CA ARG A 31 2.35 21.65 11.74
C ARG A 31 0.90 22.10 11.88
N GLY A 32 -0.06 21.18 11.85
CA GLY A 32 -1.49 21.44 12.05
C GLY A 32 -2.30 21.62 10.76
N LEU A 33 -1.71 21.37 9.58
CA LEU A 33 -2.42 21.45 8.30
C LEU A 33 -3.20 20.17 8.01
N LYS A 34 -4.35 20.30 7.36
CA LYS A 34 -5.05 19.21 6.73
C LYS A 34 -4.39 18.93 5.38
N VAL A 35 -3.71 17.80 5.28
CA VAL A 35 -2.94 17.42 4.08
C VAL A 35 -3.53 16.18 3.45
N THR A 36 -3.75 16.22 2.13
CA THR A 36 -4.02 15.03 1.32
C THR A 36 -2.93 14.83 0.27
N ILE A 37 -2.84 13.61 -0.25
CA ILE A 37 -1.86 13.25 -1.27
C ILE A 37 -2.53 12.50 -2.41
N GLN A 38 -2.03 12.70 -3.64
CA GLN A 38 -2.54 12.12 -4.85
C GLN A 38 -1.41 11.59 -5.72
N LYS A 39 -1.62 10.42 -6.31
CA LYS A 39 -0.74 9.79 -7.29
C LYS A 39 -1.30 9.97 -8.70
N PHE A 40 -0.46 10.44 -9.61
CA PHE A 40 -0.69 10.42 -11.05
C PHE A 40 0.15 9.33 -11.70
N ASP A 41 -0.52 8.33 -12.29
CA ASP A 41 0.13 7.22 -12.97
C ASP A 41 -0.05 7.34 -14.49
N PRO A 42 1.02 7.52 -15.26
CA PRO A 42 0.92 7.78 -16.70
C PRO A 42 0.61 6.53 -17.54
N TYR A 43 0.49 5.34 -16.97
CA TYR A 43 0.12 4.15 -17.72
C TYR A 43 -1.35 4.19 -18.20
N ILE A 44 -1.64 3.44 -19.29
CA ILE A 44 -2.94 3.45 -19.97
C ILE A 44 -4.01 2.60 -19.29
N ASN A 45 -3.65 1.72 -18.36
CA ASN A 45 -4.64 0.96 -17.60
C ASN A 45 -5.59 1.89 -16.84
N ILE A 46 -6.87 1.50 -16.77
CA ILE A 46 -7.87 2.28 -15.99
C ILE A 46 -7.49 2.28 -14.50
N ASP A 47 -7.11 1.11 -13.99
CA ASP A 47 -6.59 0.91 -12.64
C ASP A 47 -5.66 -0.32 -12.62
N PRO A 48 -4.94 -0.60 -11.51
CA PRO A 48 -4.06 -1.75 -11.42
C PRO A 48 -4.78 -3.07 -11.12
N GLY A 49 -6.10 -3.09 -10.97
CA GLY A 49 -6.86 -4.26 -10.51
C GLY A 49 -6.70 -5.52 -11.35
N THR A 50 -6.44 -5.38 -12.65
CA THR A 50 -6.18 -6.48 -13.58
C THR A 50 -4.70 -6.70 -13.90
N MET A 51 -3.80 -5.91 -13.33
CA MET A 51 -2.37 -6.01 -13.57
C MET A 51 -1.75 -7.17 -12.78
N SER A 52 -0.73 -7.79 -13.37
CA SER A 52 0.02 -8.84 -12.67
C SER A 52 0.82 -8.26 -11.50
N PRO A 53 0.73 -8.85 -10.29
CA PRO A 53 1.55 -8.45 -9.16
C PRO A 53 3.07 -8.51 -9.43
N TYR A 54 3.51 -9.36 -10.35
CA TYR A 54 4.91 -9.44 -10.79
C TYR A 54 5.40 -8.21 -11.56
N GLN A 55 4.48 -7.44 -12.15
CA GLN A 55 4.84 -6.24 -12.92
C GLN A 55 4.59 -4.95 -12.16
N HIS A 56 3.62 -4.94 -11.25
CA HIS A 56 3.12 -3.72 -10.64
C HIS A 56 3.22 -3.71 -9.09
N GLY A 57 3.57 -4.85 -8.47
CA GLY A 57 3.48 -5.00 -7.03
C GLY A 57 2.06 -5.24 -6.54
N GLU A 58 1.80 -4.94 -5.27
CA GLU A 58 0.46 -5.10 -4.70
C GLU A 58 -0.53 -4.08 -5.27
N VAL A 59 -1.80 -4.48 -5.34
CA VAL A 59 -2.91 -3.56 -5.58
C VAL A 59 -3.43 -3.07 -4.24
N TYR A 60 -3.28 -1.78 -3.97
CA TYR A 60 -3.75 -1.16 -2.74
C TYR A 60 -5.21 -0.72 -2.88
N VAL A 61 -6.06 -1.05 -1.89
CA VAL A 61 -7.49 -0.71 -1.93
C VAL A 61 -7.81 0.36 -0.90
N THR A 62 -8.50 1.42 -1.33
CA THR A 62 -8.96 2.51 -0.47
C THR A 62 -10.26 2.15 0.26
N ASP A 63 -10.65 2.98 1.25
CA ASP A 63 -11.90 2.77 2.01
C ASP A 63 -13.14 2.75 1.12
N ASP A 64 -13.18 3.57 0.08
CA ASP A 64 -14.29 3.66 -0.89
C ASP A 64 -14.17 2.67 -2.07
N GLY A 65 -13.26 1.70 -1.98
CA GLY A 65 -13.17 0.57 -2.90
C GLY A 65 -12.41 0.85 -4.19
N ALA A 66 -11.61 1.90 -4.26
CA ALA A 66 -10.74 2.09 -5.42
C ALA A 66 -9.53 1.16 -5.36
N GLU A 67 -9.28 0.43 -6.45
CA GLU A 67 -8.03 -0.28 -6.69
C GLU A 67 -6.98 0.71 -7.18
N THR A 68 -5.83 0.75 -6.50
CA THR A 68 -4.83 1.81 -6.67
C THR A 68 -3.41 1.27 -6.64
N ASP A 69 -2.46 2.12 -7.01
CA ASP A 69 -1.03 1.86 -6.92
C ASP A 69 -0.57 1.63 -5.47
N LEU A 70 0.46 0.82 -5.29
CA LEU A 70 1.05 0.48 -3.98
C LEU A 70 1.59 1.70 -3.21
N ASP A 71 1.96 2.78 -3.91
CA ASP A 71 2.44 4.01 -3.28
C ASP A 71 1.40 4.63 -2.34
N LEU A 72 0.08 4.40 -2.58
CA LEU A 72 -0.96 4.87 -1.66
C LEU A 72 -0.83 4.22 -0.28
N GLY A 73 -0.34 3.00 -0.21
CA GLY A 73 0.01 2.35 1.06
C GLY A 73 1.11 3.11 1.81
N HIS A 74 2.16 3.52 1.12
CA HIS A 74 3.20 4.36 1.72
C HIS A 74 2.63 5.69 2.20
N TYR A 75 1.79 6.34 1.40
CA TYR A 75 1.19 7.62 1.79
C TYR A 75 0.36 7.49 3.05
N GLU A 76 -0.52 6.50 3.12
CA GLU A 76 -1.36 6.27 4.30
C GLU A 76 -0.52 5.91 5.54
N ARG A 77 0.55 5.09 5.39
CA ARG A 77 1.43 4.72 6.50
C ARG A 77 2.21 5.92 7.06
N PHE A 78 2.79 6.75 6.18
CA PHE A 78 3.57 7.91 6.59
C PHE A 78 2.71 9.03 7.17
N MET A 79 1.59 9.32 6.53
CA MET A 79 0.75 10.46 6.90
C MET A 79 -0.31 10.11 7.96
N ASP A 80 -0.59 8.84 8.19
CA ASP A 80 -1.71 8.35 9.01
C ASP A 80 -3.02 9.04 8.62
N VAL A 81 -3.38 8.88 7.36
CA VAL A 81 -4.63 9.34 6.74
C VAL A 81 -5.24 8.20 5.97
N ASN A 82 -6.55 8.24 5.70
CA ASN A 82 -7.19 7.33 4.77
C ASN A 82 -7.45 8.08 3.45
N LEU A 83 -7.01 7.48 2.36
CA LEU A 83 -7.16 8.02 1.02
C LEU A 83 -8.44 7.50 0.36
N ASN A 84 -8.80 8.08 -0.79
CA ASN A 84 -10.03 7.76 -1.52
C ASN A 84 -9.77 7.64 -3.03
N LYS A 85 -10.82 7.33 -3.80
CA LYS A 85 -10.75 7.15 -5.26
C LYS A 85 -10.19 8.32 -6.04
N TYR A 86 -10.14 9.52 -5.48
CA TYR A 86 -9.52 10.69 -6.12
C TYR A 86 -8.01 10.76 -5.87
N SER A 87 -7.50 9.93 -4.97
CA SER A 87 -6.08 9.90 -4.63
C SER A 87 -5.22 9.14 -5.64
N ASN A 88 -5.82 8.41 -6.60
CA ASN A 88 -5.09 7.77 -7.69
C ASN A 88 -5.76 8.05 -9.06
N VAL A 89 -5.00 8.64 -9.97
CA VAL A 89 -5.46 9.02 -11.30
C VAL A 89 -4.53 8.44 -12.35
N THR A 90 -5.07 7.63 -13.27
CA THR A 90 -4.32 7.03 -14.38
C THR A 90 -4.67 7.70 -15.70
N THR A 91 -3.79 7.57 -16.69
CA THR A 91 -4.11 7.97 -18.07
C THR A 91 -5.42 7.34 -18.54
N GLY A 92 -5.60 6.03 -18.29
CA GLY A 92 -6.81 5.31 -18.71
C GLY A 92 -8.09 5.90 -18.13
N LYS A 93 -8.12 6.23 -16.82
CA LYS A 93 -9.28 6.90 -16.19
C LYS A 93 -9.62 8.22 -16.86
N ILE A 94 -8.61 9.07 -17.13
CA ILE A 94 -8.82 10.40 -17.72
C ILE A 94 -9.32 10.30 -19.15
N TYR A 95 -8.63 9.51 -20.00
CA TYR A 95 -9.03 9.36 -21.39
C TYR A 95 -10.40 8.70 -21.54
N SER A 96 -10.70 7.66 -20.76
CA SER A 96 -12.03 7.03 -20.76
C SER A 96 -13.14 8.02 -20.38
N GLU A 97 -12.89 8.89 -19.37
CA GLU A 97 -13.85 9.92 -18.98
C GLU A 97 -14.08 10.94 -20.11
N VAL A 98 -13.01 11.45 -20.71
CA VAL A 98 -13.09 12.46 -21.79
C VAL A 98 -13.75 11.87 -23.02
N LEU A 99 -13.39 10.65 -23.45
CA LEU A 99 -14.01 9.95 -24.57
C LEU A 99 -15.49 9.68 -24.34
N ARG A 100 -15.87 9.28 -23.12
CA ARG A 100 -17.28 9.08 -22.76
C ARG A 100 -18.08 10.38 -22.83
N LYS A 101 -17.52 11.52 -22.36
CA LYS A 101 -18.13 12.85 -22.48
C LYS A 101 -18.29 13.26 -23.95
N GLU A 102 -17.26 13.00 -24.78
CA GLU A 102 -17.31 13.23 -26.22
C GLU A 102 -18.48 12.45 -26.87
N ARG A 103 -18.57 11.14 -26.62
CA ARG A 103 -19.64 10.28 -27.17
C ARG A 103 -21.04 10.71 -26.71
N LYS A 104 -21.16 11.35 -25.55
CA LYS A 104 -22.42 11.93 -25.07
C LYS A 104 -22.72 13.32 -25.61
N GLY A 105 -21.83 13.90 -26.43
CA GLY A 105 -22.01 15.24 -26.99
C GLY A 105 -21.79 16.38 -25.99
N GLU A 106 -21.18 16.14 -24.85
CA GLU A 106 -20.99 17.14 -23.79
C GLU A 106 -20.04 18.28 -24.22
N TYR A 107 -19.24 18.07 -25.28
CA TYR A 107 -18.35 19.10 -25.85
C TYR A 107 -18.99 19.89 -27.01
N LEU A 108 -20.29 19.73 -27.25
CA LEU A 108 -21.08 20.55 -28.18
C LEU A 108 -20.48 20.66 -29.59
N GLY A 109 -19.85 19.60 -30.09
CA GLY A 109 -19.23 19.55 -31.42
C GLY A 109 -17.83 20.14 -31.54
N ALA A 110 -17.21 20.52 -30.40
CA ALA A 110 -15.81 20.97 -30.40
C ALA A 110 -14.86 19.82 -30.74
N THR A 111 -13.73 20.13 -31.38
CA THR A 111 -12.62 19.19 -31.54
C THR A 111 -11.97 18.92 -30.19
N VAL A 112 -12.07 17.68 -29.69
CA VAL A 112 -11.48 17.28 -28.40
C VAL A 112 -9.98 17.02 -28.59
N GLN A 113 -9.15 17.68 -27.78
CA GLN A 113 -7.67 17.64 -27.86
C GLN A 113 -7.06 17.42 -26.47
N VAL A 114 -5.76 17.09 -26.44
CA VAL A 114 -5.04 16.96 -25.15
C VAL A 114 -5.12 18.27 -24.37
N ILE A 115 -4.83 19.40 -25.04
CA ILE A 115 -5.06 20.75 -24.50
C ILE A 115 -6.28 21.34 -25.23
N PRO A 116 -7.35 21.77 -24.51
CA PRO A 116 -7.44 21.83 -23.05
C PRO A 116 -8.10 20.61 -22.40
N HIS A 117 -8.72 19.67 -23.12
CA HIS A 117 -9.72 18.76 -22.56
C HIS A 117 -9.13 17.73 -21.58
N ILE A 118 -7.97 17.12 -21.92
CA ILE A 118 -7.27 16.19 -21.03
C ILE A 118 -6.64 16.95 -19.87
N THR A 119 -5.97 18.09 -20.15
CA THR A 119 -5.33 18.89 -19.09
C THR A 119 -6.34 19.47 -18.11
N ASP A 120 -7.51 19.91 -18.57
CA ASP A 120 -8.58 20.40 -17.69
C ASP A 120 -9.16 19.27 -16.83
N ALA A 121 -9.36 18.07 -17.41
CA ALA A 121 -9.79 16.91 -16.65
C ALA A 121 -8.79 16.53 -15.54
N LEU A 122 -7.49 16.58 -15.83
CA LEU A 122 -6.43 16.36 -14.84
C LEU A 122 -6.45 17.39 -13.72
N LYS A 123 -6.53 18.69 -14.08
CA LYS A 123 -6.61 19.81 -13.11
C LYS A 123 -7.88 19.70 -12.24
N GLU A 124 -9.00 19.26 -12.83
CA GLU A 124 -10.23 19.00 -12.07
C GLU A 124 -10.03 17.89 -11.03
N LYS A 125 -9.32 16.80 -11.37
CA LYS A 125 -9.03 15.73 -10.39
C LYS A 125 -8.20 16.23 -9.22
N ILE A 126 -7.20 17.10 -9.45
CA ILE A 126 -6.41 17.70 -8.37
C ILE A 126 -7.32 18.53 -7.44
N LYS A 127 -8.11 19.44 -8.02
CA LYS A 127 -9.01 20.31 -7.26
C LYS A 127 -10.06 19.49 -6.49
N ARG A 128 -10.59 18.41 -7.10
CA ARG A 128 -11.58 17.52 -6.48
C ARG A 128 -10.99 16.72 -5.32
N ALA A 129 -9.77 16.19 -5.45
CA ALA A 129 -9.11 15.47 -4.37
C ALA A 129 -8.93 16.37 -3.14
N ALA A 130 -8.51 17.62 -3.33
CA ALA A 130 -8.40 18.59 -2.25
C ALA A 130 -9.75 18.94 -1.62
N ALA A 131 -10.79 19.16 -2.45
CA ALA A 131 -12.12 19.55 -1.99
C ALA A 131 -12.84 18.43 -1.21
N THR A 132 -12.70 17.16 -1.62
CA THR A 132 -13.35 16.02 -0.96
C THR A 132 -12.78 15.71 0.41
N THR A 133 -11.56 16.15 0.69
CA THR A 133 -10.86 15.96 1.97
C THR A 133 -10.78 17.24 2.80
N ASP A 134 -11.38 18.34 2.33
CA ASP A 134 -11.29 19.68 2.96
C ASP A 134 -9.85 20.04 3.33
N SER A 135 -8.91 19.80 2.39
CA SER A 135 -7.49 19.92 2.64
C SER A 135 -6.97 21.34 2.44
N ASP A 136 -6.11 21.78 3.37
CA ASP A 136 -5.34 23.03 3.26
C ASP A 136 -4.24 22.89 2.20
N VAL A 137 -3.64 21.70 2.12
CA VAL A 137 -2.56 21.36 1.18
C VAL A 137 -2.86 20.04 0.48
N ILE A 138 -2.69 20.00 -0.84
CA ILE A 138 -2.63 18.77 -1.62
C ILE A 138 -1.24 18.57 -2.20
N ILE A 139 -0.68 17.37 -2.03
CA ILE A 139 0.56 16.96 -2.65
C ILE A 139 0.20 16.01 -3.81
N THR A 140 0.58 16.34 -5.04
CA THR A 140 0.39 15.47 -6.19
C THR A 140 1.73 14.95 -6.69
N GLU A 141 1.94 13.65 -6.61
CA GLU A 141 3.12 12.97 -7.15
C GLU A 141 2.84 12.46 -8.56
N VAL A 142 3.75 12.71 -9.49
CA VAL A 142 3.69 12.18 -10.85
C VAL A 142 4.59 10.96 -10.97
N GLY A 143 4.00 9.82 -11.31
CA GLY A 143 4.70 8.58 -11.64
C GLY A 143 5.54 8.72 -12.91
N GLY A 144 6.45 7.77 -13.11
CA GLY A 144 7.39 7.78 -14.22
C GLY A 144 8.53 8.80 -14.06
N THR A 145 9.17 9.12 -15.17
CA THR A 145 10.37 9.96 -15.22
C THR A 145 10.11 11.15 -16.15
N VAL A 146 10.55 12.33 -15.77
CA VAL A 146 10.47 13.51 -16.66
C VAL A 146 11.26 13.23 -17.92
N GLY A 147 10.60 13.36 -19.07
CA GLY A 147 11.08 12.95 -20.39
C GLY A 147 10.30 11.77 -21.00
N ASP A 148 9.56 11.02 -20.17
CA ASP A 148 8.68 9.96 -20.67
C ASP A 148 7.51 10.57 -21.45
N ILE A 149 7.18 9.99 -22.62
CA ILE A 149 6.12 10.48 -23.53
C ILE A 149 4.76 10.49 -22.81
N GLU A 150 4.46 9.44 -22.10
CA GLU A 150 3.19 9.24 -21.39
C GLU A 150 2.95 10.22 -20.26
N SER A 151 4.01 10.83 -19.71
CA SER A 151 3.91 11.80 -18.60
C SER A 151 3.59 13.22 -19.09
N LEU A 152 3.74 13.53 -20.38
CA LEU A 152 3.61 14.89 -20.91
C LEU A 152 2.27 15.57 -20.61
N PRO A 153 1.09 14.93 -20.77
CA PRO A 153 -0.19 15.57 -20.44
C PRO A 153 -0.31 15.94 -18.96
N PHE A 154 0.26 15.11 -18.06
CA PHE A 154 0.28 15.37 -16.63
C PHE A 154 1.15 16.58 -16.30
N LEU A 155 2.38 16.62 -16.80
CA LEU A 155 3.30 17.72 -16.59
C LEU A 155 2.75 19.05 -17.16
N GLU A 156 2.09 19.01 -18.33
CA GLU A 156 1.41 20.17 -18.91
C GLU A 156 0.27 20.66 -18.01
N ALA A 157 -0.54 19.76 -17.45
CA ALA A 157 -1.59 20.14 -16.51
C ALA A 157 -1.00 20.81 -15.25
N LEU A 158 0.11 20.27 -14.70
CA LEU A 158 0.80 20.87 -13.54
C LEU A 158 1.35 22.26 -13.87
N ARG A 159 1.94 22.45 -15.06
CA ARG A 159 2.40 23.76 -15.52
C ARG A 159 1.27 24.78 -15.54
N GLN A 160 0.10 24.37 -16.06
CA GLN A 160 -1.08 25.23 -16.14
C GLN A 160 -1.65 25.59 -14.78
N MET A 161 -1.56 24.69 -13.79
CA MET A 161 -2.04 24.94 -12.41
C MET A 161 -1.47 26.23 -11.82
N LYS A 162 -0.19 26.55 -12.10
CA LYS A 162 0.43 27.79 -11.63
C LYS A 162 -0.30 29.05 -12.12
N SER A 163 -0.78 29.03 -13.35
CA SER A 163 -1.58 30.14 -13.93
C SER A 163 -3.00 30.16 -13.36
N ASP A 164 -3.59 28.98 -13.12
CA ASP A 164 -4.97 28.87 -12.63
C ASP A 164 -5.12 29.36 -11.19
N VAL A 165 -4.15 29.04 -10.30
CA VAL A 165 -4.30 29.27 -8.85
C VAL A 165 -3.33 30.33 -8.30
N GLY A 166 -2.39 30.82 -9.11
CA GLY A 166 -1.36 31.79 -8.73
C GLY A 166 -0.07 31.15 -8.22
N ALA A 167 1.06 31.80 -8.51
CA ALA A 167 2.40 31.27 -8.23
C ALA A 167 2.66 31.02 -6.73
N ASP A 168 2.15 31.88 -5.85
CA ASP A 168 2.29 31.77 -4.39
C ASP A 168 1.49 30.60 -3.77
N ASN A 169 0.70 29.90 -4.58
CA ASN A 169 -0.12 28.76 -4.14
C ASN A 169 0.39 27.42 -4.70
N VAL A 170 1.50 27.43 -5.46
CA VAL A 170 2.07 26.24 -6.11
C VAL A 170 3.54 26.10 -5.75
N PHE A 171 3.95 24.89 -5.38
CA PHE A 171 5.33 24.55 -5.10
C PHE A 171 5.75 23.31 -5.88
N TYR A 172 6.86 23.37 -6.62
CA TYR A 172 7.37 22.26 -7.43
C TYR A 172 8.61 21.66 -6.78
N ILE A 173 8.56 20.38 -6.49
CA ILE A 173 9.68 19.55 -6.02
C ILE A 173 10.10 18.62 -7.15
N HIS A 174 11.39 18.55 -7.40
CA HIS A 174 11.95 17.61 -8.37
C HIS A 174 12.95 16.67 -7.70
N THR A 175 12.63 15.37 -7.68
CA THR A 175 13.48 14.35 -7.08
C THR A 175 14.40 13.76 -8.14
N THR A 176 15.71 13.70 -7.84
CA THR A 176 16.73 13.20 -8.77
C THR A 176 17.70 12.26 -8.05
N LEU A 177 18.52 11.55 -8.84
CA LEU A 177 19.58 10.69 -8.35
C LEU A 177 20.93 11.43 -8.41
N LEU A 178 21.68 11.40 -7.33
CA LEU A 178 23.07 11.83 -7.26
C LEU A 178 23.97 10.59 -7.12
N PRO A 179 24.37 9.96 -8.25
CA PRO A 179 25.14 8.72 -8.19
C PRO A 179 26.55 8.95 -7.70
N TYR A 180 27.04 8.04 -6.86
CA TYR A 180 28.43 7.95 -6.47
C TYR A 180 29.14 6.91 -7.35
N LEU A 181 30.15 7.36 -8.11
CA LEU A 181 30.95 6.48 -8.96
C LEU A 181 32.15 5.94 -8.18
N LYS A 182 32.09 4.69 -7.75
CA LYS A 182 33.16 4.03 -6.97
C LYS A 182 34.54 4.08 -7.68
N ALA A 183 34.54 3.95 -9.02
CA ALA A 183 35.78 3.96 -9.80
C ALA A 183 36.56 5.28 -9.78
N SER A 184 35.84 6.44 -9.70
CA SER A 184 36.42 7.78 -9.64
C SER A 184 36.32 8.41 -8.26
N ALA A 185 35.75 7.70 -7.29
CA ALA A 185 35.49 8.16 -5.93
C ALA A 185 34.83 9.55 -5.88
N GLU A 186 33.83 9.80 -6.74
CA GLU A 186 33.16 11.09 -6.84
C GLU A 186 31.66 10.99 -7.12
N MET A 187 30.90 11.97 -6.66
CA MET A 187 29.50 12.17 -6.99
C MET A 187 29.33 12.90 -8.33
N LYS A 188 28.36 12.47 -9.12
CA LYS A 188 28.09 13.04 -10.44
C LYS A 188 26.80 13.83 -10.48
N THR A 189 26.93 15.17 -10.65
CA THR A 189 25.77 16.10 -10.71
C THR A 189 25.11 16.18 -12.09
N LYS A 190 25.73 15.64 -13.13
CA LYS A 190 25.20 15.73 -14.51
C LYS A 190 23.82 15.12 -14.70
N PRO A 191 23.48 13.93 -14.13
CA PRO A 191 22.13 13.38 -14.25
C PRO A 191 21.07 14.33 -13.70
N THR A 192 21.30 14.92 -12.52
CA THR A 192 20.41 15.95 -11.93
C THR A 192 20.26 17.16 -12.84
N GLN A 193 21.37 17.70 -13.36
CA GLN A 193 21.35 18.87 -14.25
C GLN A 193 20.53 18.60 -15.52
N HIS A 194 20.69 17.43 -16.14
CA HIS A 194 19.95 17.04 -17.35
C HIS A 194 18.45 16.88 -17.05
N SER A 195 18.10 16.20 -15.96
CA SER A 195 16.72 15.99 -15.57
C SER A 195 15.98 17.31 -15.31
N VAL A 196 16.62 18.25 -14.60
CA VAL A 196 16.04 19.60 -14.37
C VAL A 196 15.93 20.37 -15.68
N LYS A 197 16.91 20.23 -16.59
CA LYS A 197 16.84 20.88 -17.92
C LYS A 197 15.61 20.40 -18.71
N GLU A 198 15.31 19.11 -18.70
CA GLU A 198 14.12 18.55 -19.34
C GLU A 198 12.84 19.12 -18.72
N LEU A 199 12.73 19.15 -17.39
CA LEU A 199 11.58 19.72 -16.67
C LEU A 199 11.38 21.22 -17.03
N ARG A 200 12.49 21.99 -17.05
CA ARG A 200 12.46 23.41 -17.47
C ARG A 200 12.06 23.59 -18.94
N GLY A 201 12.45 22.64 -19.82
CA GLY A 201 12.02 22.61 -21.22
C GLY A 201 10.50 22.49 -21.38
N LEU A 202 9.82 21.86 -20.42
CA LEU A 202 8.37 21.78 -20.32
C LEU A 202 7.72 23.00 -19.65
N GLY A 203 8.51 24.02 -19.27
CA GLY A 203 8.03 25.26 -18.64
C GLY A 203 7.79 25.16 -17.14
N ILE A 204 8.35 24.15 -16.47
CA ILE A 204 8.28 24.01 -15.01
C ILE A 204 9.66 24.29 -14.40
N GLN A 205 9.78 25.39 -13.64
CA GLN A 205 10.95 25.67 -12.82
C GLN A 205 10.71 25.06 -11.42
N PRO A 206 11.52 24.09 -10.98
CA PRO A 206 11.38 23.56 -9.63
C PRO A 206 11.76 24.62 -8.58
N ASN A 207 11.04 24.60 -7.47
CA ASN A 207 11.36 25.42 -6.30
C ASN A 207 12.38 24.72 -5.38
N MET A 208 12.40 23.37 -5.44
CA MET A 208 13.25 22.53 -4.62
C MET A 208 13.74 21.33 -5.42
N ILE A 209 14.99 20.94 -5.21
CA ILE A 209 15.57 19.69 -5.72
C ILE A 209 15.80 18.76 -4.54
N VAL A 210 15.26 17.55 -4.62
CA VAL A 210 15.59 16.48 -3.67
C VAL A 210 16.53 15.50 -4.35
N ILE A 211 17.73 15.37 -3.82
CA ILE A 211 18.75 14.45 -4.36
C ILE A 211 18.79 13.18 -3.53
N ARG A 212 18.42 12.04 -4.13
CA ARG A 212 18.66 10.73 -3.51
C ARG A 212 20.13 10.35 -3.67
N THR A 213 20.75 9.88 -2.61
CA THR A 213 22.16 9.49 -2.61
C THR A 213 22.44 8.43 -1.53
N GLU A 214 23.40 7.55 -1.80
CA GLU A 214 23.86 6.52 -0.85
C GLU A 214 24.76 7.09 0.27
N THR A 215 25.44 8.19 -0.01
CA THR A 215 26.38 8.82 0.93
C THR A 215 26.13 10.33 1.02
N PRO A 216 26.45 10.98 2.14
CA PRO A 216 26.25 12.42 2.30
C PRO A 216 26.92 13.25 1.20
N ALA A 217 26.20 14.22 0.66
CA ALA A 217 26.71 15.15 -0.35
C ALA A 217 27.39 16.35 0.31
N GLU A 218 28.63 16.62 -0.11
CA GLU A 218 29.35 17.82 0.33
C GLU A 218 28.60 19.10 -0.08
N GLN A 219 28.70 20.16 0.74
CA GLN A 219 28.06 21.44 0.47
C GLN A 219 28.45 22.02 -0.90
N GLY A 220 29.70 21.81 -1.35
CA GLY A 220 30.16 22.23 -2.67
C GLY A 220 29.36 21.59 -3.83
N ILE A 221 28.94 20.33 -3.67
CA ILE A 221 28.10 19.63 -4.63
C ILE A 221 26.68 20.20 -4.64
N LYS A 222 26.09 20.43 -3.46
CA LYS A 222 24.77 21.07 -3.33
C LYS A 222 24.75 22.47 -3.95
N ASN A 223 25.77 23.30 -3.69
CA ASN A 223 25.91 24.63 -4.29
C ASN A 223 26.04 24.56 -5.83
N LYS A 224 26.79 23.56 -6.34
CA LYS A 224 26.90 23.35 -7.78
C LYS A 224 25.55 22.97 -8.40
N ILE A 225 24.78 22.08 -7.77
CA ILE A 225 23.44 21.72 -8.23
C ILE A 225 22.57 22.98 -8.23
N ALA A 226 22.52 23.71 -7.13
CA ALA A 226 21.75 24.95 -7.00
C ALA A 226 22.03 25.93 -8.15
N GLN A 227 23.31 26.19 -8.42
CA GLN A 227 23.73 27.09 -9.50
C GLN A 227 23.26 26.64 -10.89
N PHE A 228 23.34 25.33 -11.20
CA PHE A 228 22.95 24.79 -12.52
C PHE A 228 21.44 24.66 -12.69
N THR A 229 20.69 24.57 -11.61
CA THR A 229 19.24 24.33 -11.62
C THR A 229 18.42 25.59 -11.30
N ASP A 230 19.10 26.68 -10.94
CA ASP A 230 18.48 27.96 -10.59
C ASP A 230 17.49 27.83 -9.41
N VAL A 231 17.94 27.12 -8.37
CA VAL A 231 17.25 27.04 -7.07
C VAL A 231 18.15 27.61 -5.96
N ALA A 232 17.56 27.98 -4.85
CA ALA A 232 18.33 28.44 -3.68
C ALA A 232 19.18 27.26 -3.13
N PRO A 233 20.44 27.50 -2.68
CA PRO A 233 21.29 26.43 -2.16
C PRO A 233 20.65 25.62 -1.01
N GLU A 234 19.88 26.25 -0.15
CA GLU A 234 19.13 25.66 0.94
C GLU A 234 17.94 24.80 0.46
N ALA A 235 17.48 24.99 -0.78
CA ALA A 235 16.43 24.18 -1.40
C ALA A 235 16.96 22.96 -2.17
N VAL A 236 18.27 22.66 -2.06
CA VAL A 236 18.84 21.38 -2.48
C VAL A 236 18.89 20.46 -1.28
N ILE A 237 17.86 19.63 -1.14
CA ILE A 237 17.63 18.73 -0.02
C ILE A 237 18.18 17.34 -0.36
N GLU A 238 18.82 16.72 0.60
CA GLU A 238 19.39 15.38 0.49
C GLU A 238 18.44 14.35 1.08
N SER A 239 18.13 13.29 0.33
CA SER A 239 17.45 12.10 0.81
C SER A 239 18.43 10.94 0.79
N LEU A 240 19.03 10.66 1.93
CA LEU A 240 19.95 9.55 2.11
C LEU A 240 19.20 8.21 2.15
N ASP A 241 19.83 7.18 1.61
CA ASP A 241 19.39 5.80 1.85
C ASP A 241 19.54 5.49 3.35
N VAL A 242 18.51 4.91 3.93
CA VAL A 242 18.40 4.64 5.37
C VAL A 242 18.02 3.19 5.60
N GLU A 243 18.34 2.68 6.79
CA GLU A 243 17.98 1.33 7.21
C GLU A 243 16.47 1.18 7.40
N HIS A 244 15.84 2.21 8.02
CA HIS A 244 14.41 2.24 8.25
C HIS A 244 13.79 3.47 7.57
N LEU A 245 12.85 3.25 6.64
CA LEU A 245 12.23 4.33 5.85
C LEU A 245 11.59 5.43 6.71
N TYR A 246 11.12 5.10 7.91
CA TYR A 246 10.51 6.06 8.83
C TYR A 246 11.50 7.08 9.43
N GLN A 247 12.82 6.95 9.17
CA GLN A 247 13.81 7.99 9.47
C GLN A 247 13.74 9.17 8.50
N ILE A 248 13.24 8.96 7.26
CA ILE A 248 13.25 9.97 6.21
C ILE A 248 12.56 11.28 6.62
N PRO A 249 11.35 11.30 7.23
CA PRO A 249 10.72 12.54 7.67
C PRO A 249 11.61 13.37 8.61
N LEU A 250 12.33 12.73 9.54
CA LEU A 250 13.24 13.40 10.48
C LEU A 250 14.45 14.00 9.75
N ASN A 251 15.03 13.25 8.80
CA ASN A 251 16.16 13.69 8.00
C ASN A 251 15.81 14.89 7.11
N LEU A 252 14.60 14.92 6.55
CA LEU A 252 14.11 16.04 5.75
C LEU A 252 13.78 17.27 6.62
N GLN A 253 13.21 17.06 7.81
CA GLN A 253 12.96 18.13 8.78
C GLN A 253 14.27 18.78 9.24
N ALA A 254 15.31 17.99 9.48
CA ALA A 254 16.62 18.50 9.89
C ALA A 254 17.25 19.45 8.86
N GLN A 255 16.85 19.33 7.59
CA GLN A 255 17.25 20.21 6.49
C GLN A 255 16.23 21.34 6.23
N ASN A 256 15.24 21.54 7.11
CA ASN A 256 14.17 22.55 7.02
C ASN A 256 13.30 22.44 5.76
N MET A 257 13.12 21.24 5.19
CA MET A 257 12.34 21.04 3.97
C MET A 257 10.94 21.63 4.08
N ASP A 258 10.23 21.35 5.16
CA ASP A 258 8.88 21.84 5.43
C ASP A 258 8.82 23.35 5.63
N GLN A 259 9.83 23.95 6.26
CA GLN A 259 9.91 25.41 6.45
C GLN A 259 10.08 26.13 5.11
N ILE A 260 10.97 25.64 4.24
CA ILE A 260 11.17 26.22 2.89
C ILE A 260 9.87 26.19 2.08
N VAL A 261 9.10 25.10 2.18
CA VAL A 261 7.78 24.99 1.53
C VAL A 261 6.79 26.01 2.09
N LEU A 262 6.70 26.13 3.42
CA LEU A 262 5.79 27.07 4.08
C LEU A 262 6.12 28.53 3.77
N ASP A 263 7.40 28.89 3.77
CA ASP A 263 7.85 30.25 3.45
C ASP A 263 7.42 30.67 2.04
N HIS A 264 7.59 29.78 1.05
CA HIS A 264 7.14 30.02 -0.31
C HIS A 264 5.60 30.14 -0.40
N LEU A 265 4.88 29.25 0.28
CA LEU A 265 3.41 29.23 0.28
C LEU A 265 2.80 30.32 1.18
N LYS A 266 3.63 31.11 1.85
CA LYS A 266 3.25 32.22 2.77
C LYS A 266 2.34 31.73 3.91
N LEU A 267 2.72 30.58 4.50
CA LEU A 267 2.06 29.98 5.65
C LEU A 267 2.95 30.13 6.89
N ASP A 268 2.50 30.92 7.85
CA ASP A 268 3.20 31.11 9.14
C ASP A 268 2.62 30.13 10.18
N LEU A 269 3.36 29.07 10.44
CA LEU A 269 2.93 27.97 11.30
C LEU A 269 4.07 27.54 12.25
N PRO A 270 3.76 27.01 13.45
CA PRO A 270 4.76 26.51 14.37
C PRO A 270 5.57 25.36 13.74
N LYS A 271 6.75 25.10 14.29
CA LYS A 271 7.58 23.95 13.88
C LYS A 271 6.80 22.64 14.09
N ALA A 272 6.97 21.69 13.16
CA ALA A 272 6.35 20.37 13.28
C ALA A 272 6.80 19.66 14.56
N ASP A 273 5.84 19.26 15.38
CA ASP A 273 6.11 18.38 16.52
C ASP A 273 6.26 16.94 16.04
N MET A 274 7.48 16.44 16.08
CA MET A 274 7.85 15.10 15.67
C MET A 274 8.26 14.22 16.85
N THR A 275 7.87 14.58 18.08
CA THR A 275 8.28 13.85 19.30
C THR A 275 7.87 12.39 19.25
N GLU A 276 6.57 12.10 19.06
CA GLU A 276 6.07 10.71 18.97
C GLU A 276 6.71 9.93 17.80
N TRP A 277 6.91 10.58 16.66
CA TRP A 277 7.55 9.96 15.51
C TRP A 277 9.03 9.64 15.79
N THR A 278 9.73 10.53 16.48
CA THR A 278 11.14 10.36 16.87
C THR A 278 11.27 9.20 17.87
N GLU A 279 10.40 9.13 18.86
CA GLU A 279 10.37 8.04 19.84
C GLU A 279 10.09 6.71 19.16
N MET A 280 9.13 6.65 18.25
CA MET A 280 8.82 5.45 17.47
C MET A 280 10.02 5.02 16.62
N VAL A 281 10.65 5.91 15.88
CA VAL A 281 11.84 5.60 15.06
C VAL A 281 12.99 5.12 15.95
N HIS A 282 13.25 5.78 17.07
CA HIS A 282 14.28 5.35 18.01
C HIS A 282 14.00 3.94 18.56
N HIS A 283 12.75 3.64 18.89
CA HIS A 283 12.35 2.31 19.36
C HIS A 283 12.59 1.24 18.27
N VAL A 284 12.13 1.50 17.05
CA VAL A 284 12.26 0.56 15.92
C VAL A 284 13.72 0.25 15.58
N MET A 285 14.61 1.22 15.73
CA MET A 285 16.05 1.04 15.49
C MET A 285 16.75 0.25 16.62
N ASN A 286 16.08 -0.03 17.74
CA ASN A 286 16.67 -0.65 18.91
C ASN A 286 15.85 -1.85 19.44
N LEU A 287 15.12 -2.54 18.55
CA LEU A 287 14.38 -3.75 18.90
C LEU A 287 15.33 -4.83 19.44
N LYS A 288 14.90 -5.54 20.49
CA LYS A 288 15.77 -6.44 21.25
C LYS A 288 15.54 -7.91 20.99
N LYS A 289 14.34 -8.25 20.50
CA LYS A 289 13.94 -9.62 20.20
C LYS A 289 13.87 -9.83 18.70
N SER A 290 13.82 -11.07 18.26
CA SER A 290 13.52 -11.44 16.88
C SER A 290 12.60 -12.66 16.88
N THR A 291 11.65 -12.70 15.93
CA THR A 291 10.78 -13.85 15.71
C THR A 291 10.74 -14.20 14.24
N LYS A 292 10.77 -15.49 13.93
CA LYS A 292 10.80 -15.99 12.57
C LYS A 292 9.39 -16.23 12.04
N ILE A 293 8.95 -15.38 11.13
CA ILE A 293 7.66 -15.52 10.44
C ILE A 293 7.90 -16.09 9.04
N THR A 294 7.22 -17.19 8.70
CA THR A 294 7.27 -17.76 7.36
C THR A 294 6.06 -17.31 6.56
N LEU A 295 6.30 -16.59 5.46
CA LEU A 295 5.29 -16.17 4.49
C LEU A 295 5.22 -17.21 3.36
N VAL A 296 4.10 -17.92 3.25
CA VAL A 296 3.85 -18.90 2.19
C VAL A 296 3.02 -18.24 1.08
N GLY A 297 3.69 -17.71 0.06
CA GLY A 297 3.12 -16.85 -0.97
C GLY A 297 3.25 -17.37 -2.38
N LYS A 298 2.46 -16.78 -3.30
CA LYS A 298 2.52 -17.04 -4.75
C LYS A 298 3.50 -16.16 -5.49
N TYR A 299 3.85 -14.98 -4.93
CA TYR A 299 4.59 -13.90 -5.59
C TYR A 299 5.87 -13.53 -4.84
N VAL A 300 6.48 -14.50 -4.17
CA VAL A 300 7.63 -14.27 -3.27
C VAL A 300 8.90 -13.79 -3.98
N GLU A 301 8.97 -13.93 -5.31
CA GLU A 301 10.07 -13.42 -6.13
C GLU A 301 10.05 -11.89 -6.24
N LEU A 302 8.89 -11.25 -6.02
CA LEU A 302 8.74 -9.79 -6.00
C LEU A 302 8.20 -9.34 -4.63
N PRO A 303 9.06 -8.87 -3.71
CA PRO A 303 8.64 -8.44 -2.37
C PRO A 303 7.53 -7.38 -2.38
N ASP A 304 7.51 -6.48 -3.37
CA ASP A 304 6.50 -5.44 -3.52
C ASP A 304 5.07 -5.97 -3.71
N ALA A 305 4.92 -7.25 -4.10
CA ALA A 305 3.60 -7.90 -4.17
C ALA A 305 2.95 -8.12 -2.80
N TYR A 306 3.74 -8.06 -1.71
CA TYR A 306 3.29 -8.26 -0.33
C TYR A 306 3.73 -7.14 0.61
N ILE A 307 4.02 -5.94 0.07
CA ILE A 307 4.61 -4.85 0.85
C ILE A 307 3.75 -4.47 2.07
N SER A 308 2.42 -4.40 1.93
CA SER A 308 1.54 -4.10 3.07
C SER A 308 1.51 -5.22 4.11
N VAL A 309 1.62 -6.49 3.70
CA VAL A 309 1.75 -7.64 4.62
C VAL A 309 3.04 -7.53 5.42
N VAL A 310 4.15 -7.27 4.75
CA VAL A 310 5.47 -7.12 5.39
C VAL A 310 5.47 -5.94 6.36
N GLU A 311 4.97 -4.79 5.93
CA GLU A 311 4.88 -3.61 6.80
C GLU A 311 3.96 -3.86 8.00
N ALA A 312 2.81 -4.53 7.82
CA ALA A 312 1.91 -4.86 8.91
C ALA A 312 2.55 -5.82 9.94
N LEU A 313 3.34 -6.79 9.49
CA LEU A 313 4.13 -7.66 10.38
C LEU A 313 5.14 -6.85 11.19
N LYS A 314 5.93 -5.97 10.55
CA LYS A 314 6.88 -5.10 11.23
C LYS A 314 6.19 -4.20 12.25
N HIS A 315 5.10 -3.53 11.85
CA HIS A 315 4.33 -2.67 12.76
C HIS A 315 3.82 -3.45 13.98
N ALA A 316 3.42 -4.71 13.80
CA ALA A 316 2.97 -5.58 14.87
C ALA A 316 4.13 -6.04 15.80
N GLY A 317 5.35 -6.08 15.28
CA GLY A 317 6.55 -6.39 16.06
C GLY A 317 6.97 -5.25 17.00
N TYR A 318 6.72 -3.99 16.62
CA TYR A 318 7.15 -2.83 17.42
C TYR A 318 6.63 -2.86 18.86
N PRO A 319 5.32 -3.03 19.13
CA PRO A 319 4.82 -3.13 20.51
C PRO A 319 5.38 -4.31 21.31
N ALA A 320 5.84 -5.36 20.62
CA ALA A 320 6.43 -6.56 21.23
C ALA A 320 7.96 -6.46 21.40
N ASP A 321 8.57 -5.30 21.11
CA ASP A 321 10.03 -5.09 21.09
C ASP A 321 10.77 -6.15 20.24
N THR A 322 10.17 -6.50 19.08
CA THR A 322 10.55 -7.66 18.26
C THR A 322 10.74 -7.28 16.81
N ASP A 323 11.90 -7.59 16.25
CA ASP A 323 12.15 -7.58 14.82
C ASP A 323 11.58 -8.84 14.15
N ILE A 324 11.14 -8.70 12.91
CA ILE A 324 10.55 -9.80 12.12
C ILE A 324 11.61 -10.38 11.19
N ASP A 325 12.11 -11.58 11.51
CA ASP A 325 12.92 -12.40 10.59
C ASP A 325 11.97 -13.09 9.60
N LEU A 326 11.80 -12.48 8.41
CA LEU A 326 10.82 -12.93 7.42
C LEU A 326 11.43 -13.95 6.46
N LYS A 327 10.97 -15.21 6.57
CA LYS A 327 11.29 -16.28 5.63
C LYS A 327 10.25 -16.34 4.51
N TRP A 328 10.71 -16.22 3.28
CA TRP A 328 9.88 -16.33 2.10
C TRP A 328 9.85 -17.76 1.57
N VAL A 329 8.67 -18.33 1.41
CA VAL A 329 8.47 -19.68 0.86
C VAL A 329 7.52 -19.61 -0.32
N GLN A 330 7.98 -20.09 -1.48
CA GLN A 330 7.14 -20.21 -2.67
C GLN A 330 6.11 -21.32 -2.46
N SER A 331 4.84 -20.97 -2.54
CA SER A 331 3.76 -21.93 -2.24
C SER A 331 3.74 -23.15 -3.16
N ASN A 332 4.27 -23.06 -4.40
CA ASN A 332 4.38 -24.20 -5.30
C ASN A 332 5.34 -25.29 -4.80
N ASP A 333 6.28 -24.92 -3.94
CA ASP A 333 7.33 -25.84 -3.48
C ASP A 333 6.91 -26.62 -2.21
N VAL A 334 5.82 -26.22 -1.57
CA VAL A 334 5.32 -26.87 -0.35
C VAL A 334 4.42 -28.04 -0.70
N THR A 335 4.71 -29.20 -0.13
CA THR A 335 3.88 -30.42 -0.20
C THR A 335 3.66 -30.96 1.21
N PRO A 336 2.68 -31.85 1.44
CA PRO A 336 2.50 -32.49 2.74
C PRO A 336 3.77 -33.21 3.25
N GLU A 337 4.57 -33.78 2.33
CA GLU A 337 5.77 -34.55 2.66
C GLU A 337 6.95 -33.69 3.10
N ASN A 338 7.08 -32.47 2.55
CA ASN A 338 8.21 -31.56 2.84
C ASN A 338 7.84 -30.38 3.74
N ALA A 339 6.57 -30.22 4.11
CA ALA A 339 6.10 -29.09 4.93
C ALA A 339 6.88 -28.98 6.26
N ALA A 340 7.17 -30.10 6.92
CA ALA A 340 7.96 -30.10 8.15
C ALA A 340 9.39 -29.58 7.95
N GLU A 341 10.03 -29.87 6.81
CA GLU A 341 11.38 -29.39 6.47
C GLU A 341 11.36 -27.87 6.19
N LEU A 342 10.38 -27.43 5.40
CA LEU A 342 10.29 -26.03 4.95
C LEU A 342 9.76 -25.08 6.03
N LEU A 343 8.90 -25.55 6.92
CA LEU A 343 8.14 -24.71 7.86
C LEU A 343 8.47 -24.96 9.32
N GLY A 344 9.23 -26.02 9.66
CA GLY A 344 9.47 -26.47 11.02
C GLY A 344 10.23 -25.49 11.91
N ASP A 345 10.98 -24.57 11.32
CA ASP A 345 11.69 -23.50 12.03
C ASP A 345 10.87 -22.22 12.21
N ALA A 346 9.64 -22.15 11.66
CA ALA A 346 8.77 -20.99 11.80
C ALA A 346 8.22 -20.85 13.22
N ASP A 347 8.23 -19.63 13.75
CA ASP A 347 7.53 -19.28 14.98
C ASP A 347 6.07 -18.92 14.72
N GLY A 348 5.79 -18.42 13.51
CA GLY A 348 4.46 -18.19 12.97
C GLY A 348 4.45 -18.33 11.46
N ILE A 349 3.29 -18.70 10.91
CA ILE A 349 3.09 -18.86 9.45
C ILE A 349 2.00 -17.89 8.99
N ILE A 350 2.29 -17.11 7.95
CA ILE A 350 1.28 -16.27 7.29
C ILE A 350 1.01 -16.77 5.88
N VAL A 351 -0.29 -16.90 5.56
CA VAL A 351 -0.76 -17.32 4.23
C VAL A 351 -1.56 -16.15 3.61
N PRO A 352 -0.90 -15.29 2.81
CA PRO A 352 -1.52 -14.08 2.27
C PRO A 352 -2.49 -14.38 1.12
N GLY A 353 -3.17 -13.32 0.66
CA GLY A 353 -4.04 -13.30 -0.51
C GLY A 353 -3.38 -13.73 -1.82
N GLY A 354 -4.18 -13.74 -2.87
CA GLY A 354 -3.78 -14.10 -4.24
C GLY A 354 -4.97 -14.57 -5.06
N PHE A 355 -4.78 -14.74 -6.37
CA PHE A 355 -5.81 -15.18 -7.31
C PHE A 355 -5.35 -16.39 -8.13
N GLY A 356 -6.33 -17.18 -8.61
CA GLY A 356 -6.10 -18.31 -9.49
C GLY A 356 -5.50 -19.55 -8.80
N PRO A 357 -5.40 -20.69 -9.53
CA PRO A 357 -5.12 -22.00 -8.95
C PRO A 357 -3.65 -22.26 -8.62
N ARG A 358 -2.69 -21.50 -9.19
CA ARG A 358 -1.26 -21.72 -8.98
C ARG A 358 -0.90 -21.64 -7.49
N GLY A 359 -0.20 -22.65 -6.96
CA GLY A 359 0.35 -22.69 -5.60
C GLY A 359 -0.69 -22.84 -4.48
N THR A 360 -1.95 -23.14 -4.78
CA THR A 360 -3.02 -23.29 -3.78
C THR A 360 -2.85 -24.56 -2.95
N GLU A 361 -2.48 -25.69 -3.56
CA GLU A 361 -2.25 -26.95 -2.84
C GLU A 361 -1.11 -26.82 -1.82
N GLY A 362 -0.02 -26.11 -2.16
CA GLY A 362 1.06 -25.86 -1.20
C GLY A 362 0.65 -24.93 -0.06
N LYS A 363 -0.23 -23.95 -0.31
CA LYS A 363 -0.83 -23.16 0.77
C LYS A 363 -1.69 -24.02 1.68
N ILE A 364 -2.49 -24.94 1.12
CA ILE A 364 -3.31 -25.90 1.89
C ILE A 364 -2.41 -26.80 2.75
N ALA A 365 -1.30 -27.31 2.19
CA ALA A 365 -0.34 -28.12 2.93
C ALA A 365 0.32 -27.32 4.09
N ALA A 366 0.65 -26.04 3.87
CA ALA A 366 1.18 -25.18 4.92
C ALA A 366 0.16 -24.90 6.03
N ILE A 367 -1.11 -24.69 5.67
CA ILE A 367 -2.21 -24.50 6.63
C ILE A 367 -2.43 -25.77 7.46
N GLN A 368 -2.44 -26.93 6.81
CA GLN A 368 -2.55 -28.24 7.50
C GLN A 368 -1.38 -28.41 8.49
N TYR A 369 -0.16 -28.15 8.04
CA TYR A 369 1.02 -28.23 8.91
C TYR A 369 0.88 -27.34 10.15
N ALA A 370 0.48 -26.09 9.95
CA ALA A 370 0.29 -25.13 11.04
C ALA A 370 -0.77 -25.62 12.05
N ARG A 371 -1.92 -26.10 11.57
CA ARG A 371 -3.01 -26.59 12.42
C ARG A 371 -2.60 -27.85 13.22
N GLU A 372 -1.97 -28.82 12.58
CA GLU A 372 -1.62 -30.11 13.21
C GLU A 372 -0.43 -29.99 14.17
N ASN A 373 0.44 -28.99 13.99
CA ASN A 373 1.63 -28.78 14.83
C ASN A 373 1.49 -27.60 15.78
N ASP A 374 0.29 -27.02 15.94
CA ASP A 374 -0.01 -25.87 16.80
C ASP A 374 0.92 -24.67 16.58
N VAL A 375 1.32 -24.43 15.31
CA VAL A 375 2.09 -23.24 14.92
C VAL A 375 1.13 -22.08 14.71
N PRO A 376 1.34 -20.91 15.33
CA PRO A 376 0.54 -19.72 15.08
C PRO A 376 0.37 -19.44 13.59
N MET A 377 -0.87 -19.26 13.13
CA MET A 377 -1.17 -19.06 11.71
C MET A 377 -2.16 -17.91 11.49
N LEU A 378 -1.83 -17.04 10.53
CA LEU A 378 -2.74 -16.01 10.02
C LEU A 378 -3.00 -16.24 8.53
N GLY A 379 -4.27 -16.50 8.17
CA GLY A 379 -4.74 -16.58 6.79
C GLY A 379 -5.43 -15.29 6.35
N VAL A 380 -5.05 -14.73 5.19
CA VAL A 380 -5.63 -13.48 4.68
C VAL A 380 -6.26 -13.71 3.30
N CYS A 381 -7.51 -13.31 3.12
CA CYS A 381 -8.28 -13.36 1.89
C CYS A 381 -8.29 -14.79 1.28
N LEU A 382 -7.53 -15.07 0.21
CA LEU A 382 -7.38 -16.45 -0.29
C LEU A 382 -6.86 -17.39 0.81
N GLY A 383 -6.03 -16.91 1.73
CA GLY A 383 -5.55 -17.69 2.88
C GLY A 383 -6.69 -18.20 3.75
N MET A 384 -7.72 -17.36 4.01
CA MET A 384 -8.92 -17.80 4.72
C MET A 384 -9.73 -18.81 3.90
N GLN A 385 -9.91 -18.58 2.62
CA GLN A 385 -10.65 -19.50 1.74
C GLN A 385 -10.00 -20.88 1.74
N LEU A 386 -8.67 -20.93 1.63
CA LEU A 386 -7.91 -22.18 1.66
C LEU A 386 -7.87 -22.81 3.07
N THR A 387 -7.98 -22.04 4.14
CA THR A 387 -8.17 -22.54 5.50
C THR A 387 -9.50 -23.32 5.61
N CYS A 388 -10.57 -22.77 5.04
CA CYS A 388 -11.85 -23.48 4.98
C CYS A 388 -11.78 -24.74 4.10
N VAL A 389 -11.09 -24.70 2.97
CA VAL A 389 -10.89 -25.86 2.09
C VAL A 389 -10.07 -26.94 2.79
N GLU A 390 -8.99 -26.60 3.47
CA GLU A 390 -8.16 -27.51 4.26
C GLU A 390 -8.99 -28.21 5.34
N PHE A 391 -9.74 -27.42 6.13
CA PHE A 391 -10.59 -27.93 7.19
C PHE A 391 -11.67 -28.87 6.64
N GLY A 392 -12.28 -28.53 5.52
CA GLY A 392 -13.23 -29.36 4.80
C GLY A 392 -12.63 -30.71 4.38
N ARG A 393 -11.41 -30.71 3.84
CA ARG A 393 -10.73 -31.93 3.37
C ARG A 393 -10.24 -32.79 4.53
N ASN A 394 -9.50 -32.21 5.45
CA ASN A 394 -8.68 -32.96 6.41
C ASN A 394 -9.37 -33.18 7.77
N VAL A 395 -10.34 -32.34 8.13
CA VAL A 395 -11.10 -32.49 9.39
C VAL A 395 -12.48 -33.11 9.13
N LEU A 396 -13.19 -32.66 8.08
CA LEU A 396 -14.52 -33.15 7.75
C LEU A 396 -14.52 -34.37 6.79
N GLY A 397 -13.38 -34.72 6.19
CA GLY A 397 -13.26 -35.82 5.24
C GLY A 397 -14.00 -35.58 3.92
N LEU A 398 -14.21 -34.33 3.52
CA LEU A 398 -14.84 -33.98 2.25
C LEU A 398 -13.80 -34.01 1.13
N ASP A 399 -13.51 -35.23 0.67
CA ASP A 399 -12.48 -35.45 -0.36
C ASP A 399 -12.76 -34.64 -1.64
N GLY A 400 -11.77 -33.87 -2.08
CA GLY A 400 -11.88 -32.96 -3.22
C GLY A 400 -12.62 -31.64 -2.96
N ALA A 401 -12.92 -31.30 -1.69
CA ALA A 401 -13.46 -29.98 -1.35
C ALA A 401 -12.57 -28.85 -1.89
N ASN A 402 -13.17 -27.80 -2.45
CA ASN A 402 -12.43 -26.72 -3.09
C ASN A 402 -13.26 -25.43 -3.17
N SER A 403 -12.63 -24.38 -3.72
CA SER A 403 -13.29 -23.18 -4.23
C SER A 403 -13.71 -23.39 -5.69
N THR A 404 -14.88 -22.89 -6.08
CA THR A 404 -15.32 -22.91 -7.50
C THR A 404 -14.47 -21.97 -8.37
N GLU A 405 -13.73 -21.02 -7.80
CA GLU A 405 -12.69 -20.27 -8.52
C GLU A 405 -11.56 -21.18 -9.01
N LEU A 406 -11.17 -22.14 -8.19
CA LEU A 406 -9.99 -22.99 -8.42
C LEU A 406 -10.33 -24.28 -9.15
N ASN A 407 -11.52 -24.82 -8.87
CA ASN A 407 -12.08 -26.01 -9.51
C ASN A 407 -13.61 -25.86 -9.64
N PRO A 408 -14.12 -25.38 -10.79
CA PRO A 408 -15.56 -25.21 -11.02
C PRO A 408 -16.39 -26.50 -10.88
N GLU A 409 -15.76 -27.67 -11.07
CA GLU A 409 -16.40 -28.99 -11.03
C GLU A 409 -16.30 -29.67 -9.66
N THR A 410 -15.88 -28.96 -8.61
CA THR A 410 -15.74 -29.55 -7.27
C THR A 410 -17.06 -30.06 -6.74
N LYS A 411 -17.04 -31.27 -6.17
CA LYS A 411 -18.22 -31.88 -5.52
C LYS A 411 -18.63 -31.16 -4.23
N PHE A 412 -17.69 -30.53 -3.57
CA PHE A 412 -17.87 -29.82 -2.30
C PHE A 412 -17.38 -28.38 -2.42
N PRO A 413 -18.22 -27.48 -2.99
CA PRO A 413 -17.88 -26.08 -3.15
C PRO A 413 -17.95 -25.34 -1.80
N ILE A 414 -16.86 -25.47 -1.02
CA ILE A 414 -16.75 -24.80 0.29
C ILE A 414 -16.69 -23.28 0.13
N ILE A 415 -16.04 -22.81 -0.93
CA ILE A 415 -15.96 -21.42 -1.35
C ILE A 415 -16.64 -21.31 -2.70
N ASP A 416 -17.58 -20.37 -2.84
CA ASP A 416 -18.40 -20.24 -4.04
C ASP A 416 -18.77 -18.78 -4.34
N LEU A 417 -19.29 -18.52 -5.53
CA LEU A 417 -19.87 -17.24 -5.92
C LEU A 417 -21.20 -16.99 -5.19
N MET A 418 -21.42 -15.76 -4.79
CA MET A 418 -22.74 -15.31 -4.37
C MET A 418 -23.67 -15.20 -5.58
N ARG A 419 -24.99 -15.50 -5.38
CA ARG A 419 -25.98 -15.48 -6.47
C ARG A 419 -26.13 -14.12 -7.17
N ASP A 420 -25.84 -13.04 -6.48
CA ASP A 420 -25.85 -11.66 -6.98
C ASP A 420 -24.58 -11.29 -7.78
N GLN A 421 -23.62 -12.20 -7.95
CA GLN A 421 -22.37 -12.02 -8.69
C GLN A 421 -22.25 -12.93 -9.95
N ILE A 422 -23.32 -13.65 -10.32
CA ILE A 422 -23.26 -14.69 -11.36
C ILE A 422 -23.32 -14.15 -12.79
N ASP A 423 -23.69 -12.90 -13.08
CA ASP A 423 -23.86 -12.40 -14.45
C ASP A 423 -22.99 -11.16 -14.75
N VAL A 424 -21.70 -11.21 -14.41
CA VAL A 424 -20.80 -10.05 -14.58
C VAL A 424 -19.83 -10.28 -15.74
N GLU A 425 -19.98 -9.51 -16.84
CA GLU A 425 -19.13 -9.57 -18.03
C GLU A 425 -17.76 -8.89 -17.83
N ASP A 426 -17.68 -7.82 -17.04
CA ASP A 426 -16.44 -7.08 -16.77
C ASP A 426 -15.68 -7.66 -15.57
N MET A 427 -14.41 -8.04 -15.77
CA MET A 427 -13.55 -8.56 -14.69
C MET A 427 -13.10 -7.47 -13.71
N GLY A 428 -12.95 -6.23 -14.15
CA GLY A 428 -12.59 -5.09 -13.32
C GLY A 428 -13.78 -4.46 -12.59
N GLY A 429 -13.61 -4.09 -11.32
CA GLY A 429 -14.64 -3.41 -10.54
C GLY A 429 -15.83 -4.25 -10.10
N THR A 430 -15.76 -5.58 -10.22
CA THR A 430 -16.84 -6.54 -9.90
C THR A 430 -16.61 -7.30 -8.60
N LEU A 431 -15.52 -7.00 -7.92
CA LEU A 431 -15.16 -7.56 -6.64
C LEU A 431 -15.93 -6.85 -5.51
N ARG A 432 -15.98 -7.49 -4.35
CA ARG A 432 -16.30 -6.80 -3.10
C ARG A 432 -15.07 -5.98 -2.71
N LEU A 433 -15.18 -4.64 -2.84
CA LEU A 433 -14.06 -3.70 -2.73
C LEU A 433 -14.35 -2.64 -1.67
N GLY A 434 -13.31 -2.31 -0.87
CA GLY A 434 -13.37 -1.27 0.14
C GLY A 434 -13.87 -1.73 1.50
N LEU A 435 -14.30 -0.79 2.35
CA LEU A 435 -14.72 -1.07 3.72
C LEU A 435 -16.05 -1.79 3.80
N TYR A 436 -16.05 -2.90 4.54
CA TYR A 436 -17.28 -3.60 4.95
C TYR A 436 -17.22 -3.94 6.44
N PRO A 437 -18.39 -3.93 7.10
CA PRO A 437 -18.49 -4.25 8.52
C PRO A 437 -18.45 -5.75 8.76
N ALA A 438 -17.72 -6.15 9.81
CA ALA A 438 -17.76 -7.50 10.38
C ALA A 438 -18.18 -7.43 11.84
N LYS A 439 -19.23 -8.15 12.20
CA LYS A 439 -19.68 -8.33 13.59
C LYS A 439 -18.89 -9.45 14.23
N LEU A 440 -18.21 -9.17 15.33
CA LEU A 440 -17.35 -10.11 16.03
C LEU A 440 -18.13 -10.95 17.05
N LYS A 441 -17.73 -12.21 17.18
CA LYS A 441 -18.22 -13.12 18.20
C LYS A 441 -17.54 -12.80 19.54
N ALA A 442 -18.33 -12.49 20.55
CA ALA A 442 -17.79 -12.24 21.89
C ALA A 442 -16.95 -13.42 22.42
N HIS A 443 -15.90 -13.10 23.15
CA HIS A 443 -14.97 -14.07 23.75
C HIS A 443 -14.20 -14.95 22.73
N SER A 444 -14.11 -14.52 21.48
CA SER A 444 -13.24 -15.14 20.47
C SER A 444 -11.83 -14.55 20.54
N VAL A 445 -10.84 -15.27 19.98
CA VAL A 445 -9.46 -14.76 19.81
C VAL A 445 -9.49 -13.48 18.97
N THR A 446 -10.30 -13.48 17.92
CA THR A 446 -10.51 -12.31 17.06
C THR A 446 -11.08 -11.11 17.83
N ALA A 447 -12.10 -11.30 18.67
CA ALA A 447 -12.65 -10.20 19.46
C ALA A 447 -11.59 -9.59 20.40
N ALA A 448 -10.78 -10.43 21.05
CA ALA A 448 -9.68 -9.98 21.89
C ALA A 448 -8.63 -9.18 21.11
N ALA A 449 -8.32 -9.58 19.87
CA ALA A 449 -7.39 -8.88 18.99
C ALA A 449 -7.87 -7.46 18.60
N TYR A 450 -9.17 -7.22 18.67
CA TYR A 450 -9.81 -5.92 18.37
C TYR A 450 -10.41 -5.24 19.62
N ASP A 451 -9.79 -5.42 20.78
CA ASP A 451 -10.19 -4.79 22.05
C ASP A 451 -11.68 -5.01 22.41
N ASN A 452 -12.22 -6.17 22.03
CA ASN A 452 -13.61 -6.58 22.20
C ASN A 452 -14.65 -5.63 21.56
N GLN A 453 -14.27 -4.96 20.47
CA GLN A 453 -15.23 -4.22 19.65
C GLN A 453 -16.31 -5.17 19.11
N GLU A 454 -17.58 -4.71 19.12
CA GLU A 454 -18.68 -5.53 18.59
C GLU A 454 -18.65 -5.61 17.05
N VAL A 455 -18.27 -4.52 16.39
CA VAL A 455 -18.23 -4.39 14.93
C VAL A 455 -16.94 -3.69 14.53
N ILE A 456 -16.24 -4.27 13.57
CA ILE A 456 -15.08 -3.66 12.92
C ILE A 456 -15.39 -3.37 11.46
N GLN A 457 -14.63 -2.48 10.84
CA GLN A 457 -14.68 -2.24 9.40
C GLN A 457 -13.31 -2.47 8.79
N ARG A 458 -13.23 -3.28 7.72
CA ARG A 458 -11.98 -3.63 7.06
C ARG A 458 -12.16 -3.65 5.55
N ARG A 459 -11.06 -3.44 4.82
CA ARG A 459 -11.04 -3.39 3.35
C ARG A 459 -11.04 -4.78 2.77
N HIS A 460 -11.87 -5.00 1.77
CA HIS A 460 -12.02 -6.25 1.02
C HIS A 460 -11.52 -6.09 -0.41
N ARG A 461 -11.08 -7.22 -0.99
CA ARG A 461 -10.73 -7.35 -2.41
C ARG A 461 -10.89 -8.80 -2.85
N HIS A 462 -12.12 -9.27 -2.99
CA HIS A 462 -12.42 -10.64 -3.40
C HIS A 462 -13.82 -10.76 -4.01
N ARG A 463 -14.08 -11.89 -4.65
CA ARG A 463 -15.37 -12.21 -5.27
C ARG A 463 -16.04 -13.41 -4.62
N TYR A 464 -15.25 -14.43 -4.23
CA TYR A 464 -15.73 -15.69 -3.70
C TYR A 464 -15.88 -15.63 -2.19
N GLU A 465 -16.89 -16.34 -1.67
CA GLU A 465 -17.28 -16.31 -0.27
C GLU A 465 -17.45 -17.73 0.28
N PHE A 466 -17.42 -17.88 1.61
CA PHE A 466 -17.73 -19.15 2.26
C PHE A 466 -19.18 -19.58 1.98
N ASN A 467 -19.38 -20.82 1.56
CA ASN A 467 -20.70 -21.39 1.26
C ASN A 467 -21.44 -21.79 2.53
N ASN A 468 -22.46 -21.05 2.90
CA ASN A 468 -23.25 -21.25 4.12
C ASN A 468 -23.93 -22.65 4.22
N ALA A 469 -24.04 -23.40 3.12
CA ALA A 469 -24.58 -24.77 3.17
C ALA A 469 -23.71 -25.70 4.05
N TYR A 470 -22.45 -25.40 4.23
CA TYR A 470 -21.52 -26.17 5.05
C TYR A 470 -21.35 -25.65 6.48
N ARG A 471 -21.92 -24.49 6.80
CA ARG A 471 -21.66 -23.77 8.05
C ARG A 471 -21.88 -24.61 9.30
N GLU A 472 -23.03 -25.27 9.41
CA GLU A 472 -23.39 -26.11 10.58
C GLU A 472 -22.42 -27.30 10.74
N GLN A 473 -21.97 -27.90 9.64
CA GLN A 473 -21.04 -29.00 9.64
C GLN A 473 -19.66 -28.59 10.15
N PHE A 474 -19.18 -27.40 9.74
CA PHE A 474 -17.92 -26.84 10.17
C PHE A 474 -17.95 -26.44 11.66
N GLU A 475 -19.04 -25.83 12.12
CA GLU A 475 -19.22 -25.46 13.54
C GLU A 475 -19.21 -26.70 14.45
N LYS A 476 -19.87 -27.78 14.05
CA LYS A 476 -19.87 -29.05 14.79
C LYS A 476 -18.50 -29.72 14.88
N ALA A 477 -17.64 -29.46 13.92
CA ALA A 477 -16.29 -30.00 13.88
C ALA A 477 -15.25 -29.09 14.59
N GLY A 478 -15.69 -27.95 15.18
CA GLY A 478 -14.83 -27.09 16.00
C GLY A 478 -14.32 -25.83 15.32
N LEU A 479 -14.65 -25.57 14.02
CA LEU A 479 -14.34 -24.28 13.43
C LEU A 479 -15.31 -23.22 13.95
N VAL A 480 -14.78 -22.09 14.39
CA VAL A 480 -15.58 -20.97 14.89
C VAL A 480 -15.65 -19.86 13.84
N PHE A 481 -16.84 -19.47 13.47
CA PHE A 481 -17.08 -18.26 12.66
C PHE A 481 -17.08 -17.05 13.60
N SER A 482 -15.88 -16.49 13.82
CA SER A 482 -15.66 -15.42 14.81
C SER A 482 -15.96 -14.02 14.28
N GLY A 483 -16.10 -13.86 12.97
CA GLY A 483 -16.59 -12.64 12.33
C GLY A 483 -17.57 -12.94 11.22
N VAL A 484 -18.69 -12.20 11.19
CA VAL A 484 -19.72 -12.34 10.15
C VAL A 484 -20.24 -10.96 9.75
N SER A 485 -20.79 -10.84 8.53
CA SER A 485 -21.52 -9.62 8.16
C SER A 485 -22.67 -9.33 9.13
N PRO A 486 -23.10 -8.07 9.33
CA PRO A 486 -24.18 -7.73 10.27
C PRO A 486 -25.49 -8.49 10.04
N ASP A 487 -25.79 -8.84 8.79
CA ASP A 487 -26.94 -9.67 8.38
C ASP A 487 -26.68 -11.17 8.55
N LYS A 488 -25.48 -11.55 9.01
CA LYS A 488 -24.99 -12.92 9.21
C LYS A 488 -24.89 -13.77 7.94
N ARG A 489 -24.98 -13.17 6.79
CA ARG A 489 -25.00 -13.84 5.49
C ARG A 489 -23.61 -14.22 5.01
N LEU A 490 -22.60 -13.40 5.35
CA LEU A 490 -21.21 -13.60 4.92
C LEU A 490 -20.34 -13.98 6.11
N VAL A 491 -19.39 -14.88 5.88
CA VAL A 491 -18.35 -15.23 6.84
C VAL A 491 -17.11 -14.37 6.57
N GLU A 492 -16.71 -13.62 7.57
CA GLU A 492 -15.60 -12.68 7.48
C GLU A 492 -14.33 -13.18 8.16
N ILE A 493 -14.47 -13.97 9.22
CA ILE A 493 -13.35 -14.49 9.99
C ILE A 493 -13.68 -15.89 10.52
N VAL A 494 -12.70 -16.77 10.44
CA VAL A 494 -12.74 -18.11 11.04
C VAL A 494 -11.57 -18.30 12.00
N GLU A 495 -11.78 -19.12 13.03
CA GLU A 495 -10.71 -19.50 13.96
C GLU A 495 -10.90 -20.95 14.45
N VAL A 496 -9.78 -21.60 14.81
CA VAL A 496 -9.74 -22.88 15.50
C VAL A 496 -9.24 -22.65 16.92
N PRO A 497 -10.14 -22.60 17.92
CA PRO A 497 -9.79 -22.22 19.30
C PRO A 497 -8.89 -23.20 20.03
N GLU A 498 -8.80 -24.43 19.55
CA GLU A 498 -7.93 -25.46 20.13
C GLU A 498 -6.44 -25.20 19.87
N ASN A 499 -6.13 -24.42 18.82
CA ASN A 499 -4.78 -23.99 18.52
C ASN A 499 -4.44 -22.69 19.23
N ARG A 500 -3.17 -22.51 19.55
CA ARG A 500 -2.57 -21.32 20.20
C ARG A 500 -2.98 -20.01 19.53
N PHE A 501 -2.90 -19.94 18.23
CA PHE A 501 -3.43 -18.88 17.38
C PHE A 501 -3.63 -19.44 15.96
N PHE A 502 -4.86 -19.66 15.57
CA PHE A 502 -5.17 -20.11 14.24
C PHE A 502 -6.40 -19.33 13.74
N VAL A 503 -6.13 -18.22 13.06
CA VAL A 503 -7.15 -17.25 12.63
C VAL A 503 -6.99 -16.97 11.15
N ALA A 504 -8.10 -16.87 10.44
CA ALA A 504 -8.09 -16.44 9.05
C ALA A 504 -9.25 -15.49 8.74
N CYS A 505 -9.00 -14.43 7.96
CA CYS A 505 -9.97 -13.40 7.62
C CYS A 505 -10.10 -13.20 6.11
N GLN A 506 -11.32 -12.85 5.67
CA GLN A 506 -11.64 -12.64 4.24
C GLN A 506 -11.17 -11.26 3.75
N TYR A 507 -11.11 -10.29 4.62
CA TYR A 507 -10.63 -8.94 4.35
C TYR A 507 -9.10 -8.84 4.39
N HIS A 508 -8.58 -7.65 4.07
CA HIS A 508 -7.15 -7.31 4.05
C HIS A 508 -6.79 -6.40 5.23
N PRO A 509 -6.51 -6.96 6.44
CA PRO A 509 -6.19 -6.15 7.62
C PRO A 509 -4.89 -5.36 7.45
N GLU A 510 -3.92 -5.86 6.67
CA GLU A 510 -2.64 -5.21 6.38
C GLU A 510 -2.79 -3.79 5.84
N LEU A 511 -3.85 -3.51 5.08
CA LEU A 511 -4.10 -2.20 4.49
C LEU A 511 -4.46 -1.12 5.53
N SER A 512 -4.80 -1.53 6.76
CA SER A 512 -5.16 -0.63 7.86
C SER A 512 -4.01 -0.40 8.85
N SER A 513 -2.89 -1.11 8.71
CA SER A 513 -1.75 -1.01 9.63
C SER A 513 -0.95 0.27 9.42
N ARG A 514 -0.49 0.87 10.51
CA ARG A 514 0.36 2.07 10.56
C ARG A 514 1.55 1.86 11.50
N PRO A 515 2.69 2.52 11.31
CA PRO A 515 3.85 2.32 12.18
C PRO A 515 3.60 2.72 13.64
N ASN A 516 2.72 3.69 13.87
CA ASN A 516 2.31 4.16 15.19
C ASN A 516 1.01 3.50 15.71
N ARG A 517 0.37 2.65 14.90
CA ARG A 517 -0.89 1.97 15.23
C ARG A 517 -1.01 0.67 14.44
N SER A 518 -0.39 -0.38 14.97
CA SER A 518 -0.42 -1.70 14.35
C SER A 518 -1.84 -2.28 14.28
N GLU A 519 -2.09 -3.10 13.27
CA GLU A 519 -3.39 -3.74 13.07
C GLU A 519 -3.62 -4.91 14.04
N GLY A 520 -4.84 -5.05 14.56
CA GLY A 520 -5.16 -5.95 15.68
C GLY A 520 -4.84 -7.42 15.43
N LEU A 521 -5.25 -8.01 14.29
CA LEU A 521 -4.95 -9.43 13.99
C LEU A 521 -3.46 -9.67 13.80
N TYR A 522 -2.75 -8.74 13.15
CA TYR A 522 -1.30 -8.84 13.00
C TYR A 522 -0.59 -8.75 14.35
N THR A 523 -1.04 -7.85 15.22
CA THR A 523 -0.49 -7.70 16.58
C THR A 523 -0.69 -8.98 17.41
N ALA A 524 -1.90 -9.56 17.36
CA ALA A 524 -2.19 -10.80 18.07
C ALA A 524 -1.40 -11.99 17.51
N PHE A 525 -1.27 -12.08 16.19
CA PHE A 525 -0.49 -13.12 15.49
C PHE A 525 1.00 -13.04 15.85
N VAL A 526 1.61 -11.86 15.75
CA VAL A 526 3.03 -11.69 16.09
C VAL A 526 3.29 -11.97 17.57
N LYS A 527 2.40 -11.53 18.47
CA LYS A 527 2.48 -11.86 19.89
C LYS A 527 2.47 -13.38 20.12
N ALA A 528 1.53 -14.11 19.51
CA ALA A 528 1.46 -15.56 19.63
C ALA A 528 2.70 -16.25 19.06
N SER A 529 3.28 -15.68 17.99
CA SER A 529 4.52 -16.19 17.38
C SER A 529 5.73 -16.00 18.29
N VAL A 530 5.83 -14.84 18.96
CA VAL A 530 6.88 -14.58 19.97
C VAL A 530 6.74 -15.56 21.15
N GLU A 531 5.53 -15.77 21.67
CA GLU A 531 5.26 -16.73 22.73
C GLU A 531 5.60 -18.17 22.29
N ASN A 532 5.38 -18.51 21.03
CA ASN A 532 5.78 -19.81 20.47
C ASN A 532 7.31 -19.96 20.38
N ALA A 533 8.03 -18.89 19.98
CA ALA A 533 9.48 -18.88 19.95
C ALA A 533 10.09 -19.05 21.35
N GLU A 534 9.52 -18.39 22.36
CA GLU A 534 9.97 -18.47 23.75
C GLU A 534 9.68 -19.85 24.40
N ALA A 535 8.74 -20.61 23.85
CA ALA A 535 8.37 -21.94 24.34
C ALA A 535 9.21 -23.09 23.71
N LYS A 536 9.92 -22.85 22.61
CA LYS A 536 10.86 -23.78 21.94
C LYS A 536 12.20 -23.79 22.66
#